data_55f8a65803ca1bc96cfaf9cf474b90e9
#
_entry.id   55f8a65803ca1bc96cfaf9cf474b90e9
#
_cell.length_a   1.000
_cell.length_b   1.000
_cell.length_c   1.000
_cell.angle_alpha   90.00
_cell.angle_beta   90.00
_cell.angle_gamma   90.00
#
_symmetry.space_group_name_H-M   'P 1'
#
loop_
_entity.id
_entity.type
_entity.pdbx_description
1 polymer ?
#
loop_
_entity_poly.entity_id
_entity_poly.type
_entity_poly.pdbx_seq_one_letter_code
_entity_poly.pdbx_strand_id
1 'polypeptide(L)'
;MVVKMAMTLEQTRQAIIERMQSFTGIAQDRIQYPNAPDFKVPKEGLWCRLTNTGGPSYLSGIADNPCTRRTGNIMVQCFARHHTGEKGLTELSDSLLQHFEYYSTDHLECLQGQSIFIGQDADFIQYNVSIGYKVN
;
A
#
# COMPACT_ATOMS: atom_id res chain seq x y z
N MET A 1 32.03 -6.40 -14.81
CA MET A 1 30.85 -7.16 -14.40
C MET A 1 29.85 -6.22 -13.75
N VAL A 2 28.62 -6.26 -14.19
CA VAL A 2 27.58 -5.44 -13.59
C VAL A 2 27.00 -6.19 -12.38
N VAL A 3 27.11 -5.58 -11.22
CA VAL A 3 26.46 -6.13 -10.04
C VAL A 3 24.99 -5.77 -10.11
N LYS A 4 24.14 -6.78 -10.17
CA LYS A 4 22.70 -6.53 -10.18
C LYS A 4 22.25 -6.20 -8.75
N MET A 5 21.90 -4.96 -8.53
CA MET A 5 21.44 -4.50 -7.22
C MET A 5 19.93 -4.61 -7.13
N ALA A 6 19.45 -4.92 -5.94
CA ALA A 6 18.04 -4.82 -5.64
C ALA A 6 17.57 -3.37 -5.83
N MET A 7 16.25 -3.21 -5.93
CA MET A 7 15.68 -1.87 -6.03
C MET A 7 16.07 -1.03 -4.81
N THR A 8 16.35 0.22 -5.06
CA THR A 8 16.59 1.19 -3.98
C THR A 8 15.29 1.51 -3.27
N LEU A 9 15.40 2.14 -2.11
CA LEU A 9 14.22 2.61 -1.38
C LEU A 9 13.39 3.55 -2.26
N GLU A 10 14.05 4.42 -3.01
CA GLU A 10 13.34 5.36 -3.91
C GLU A 10 12.64 4.64 -5.06
N GLN A 11 13.28 3.65 -5.65
CA GLN A 11 12.67 2.85 -6.71
C GLN A 11 11.46 2.08 -6.18
N THR A 12 11.57 1.54 -4.96
CA THR A 12 10.46 0.84 -4.32
C THR A 12 9.29 1.80 -4.07
N ARG A 13 9.59 2.97 -3.54
CA ARG A 13 8.59 4.01 -3.29
C ARG A 13 7.85 4.39 -4.58
N GLN A 14 8.60 4.63 -5.65
CA GLN A 14 8.02 4.98 -6.95
C GLN A 14 7.13 3.87 -7.50
N ALA A 15 7.60 2.62 -7.41
CA ALA A 15 6.82 1.49 -7.90
C ALA A 15 5.47 1.35 -7.18
N ILE A 16 5.48 1.52 -5.87
CA ILE A 16 4.25 1.45 -5.06
C ILE A 16 3.31 2.61 -5.42
N ILE A 17 3.84 3.81 -5.55
CA ILE A 17 3.03 4.98 -5.90
C ILE A 17 2.44 4.84 -7.30
N GLU A 18 3.24 4.39 -8.28
CA GLU A 18 2.75 4.15 -9.63
C GLU A 18 1.65 3.11 -9.66
N ARG A 19 1.80 2.04 -8.87
CA ARG A 19 0.75 1.03 -8.78
C ARG A 19 -0.54 1.61 -8.20
N MET A 20 -0.44 2.45 -7.17
CA MET A 20 -1.60 3.11 -6.60
C MET A 20 -2.24 4.10 -7.59
N GLN A 21 -1.42 4.79 -8.39
CA GLN A 21 -1.92 5.71 -9.41
C GLN A 21 -2.71 4.99 -10.52
N SER A 22 -2.43 3.71 -10.73
CA SER A 22 -3.16 2.88 -11.70
C SER A 22 -4.45 2.29 -11.13
N PHE A 23 -4.71 2.47 -9.85
CA PHE A 23 -5.90 1.96 -9.19
C PHE A 23 -7.13 2.75 -9.64
N THR A 24 -8.18 2.05 -10.04
CA THR A 24 -9.40 2.65 -10.56
C THR A 24 -10.63 2.43 -9.68
N GLY A 25 -10.46 1.78 -8.53
CA GLY A 25 -11.58 1.50 -7.62
C GLY A 25 -12.10 2.71 -6.85
N ILE A 26 -11.36 3.82 -6.90
CA ILE A 26 -11.75 5.09 -6.29
C ILE A 26 -11.09 6.21 -7.11
N ALA A 27 -11.70 7.39 -7.11
CA ALA A 27 -11.12 8.53 -7.81
C ALA A 27 -9.77 8.92 -7.19
N GLN A 28 -8.80 9.28 -8.03
CA GLN A 28 -7.45 9.60 -7.56
C GLN A 28 -7.40 10.80 -6.62
N ASP A 29 -8.30 11.75 -6.75
CA ASP A 29 -8.37 12.90 -5.86
C ASP A 29 -8.89 12.55 -4.45
N ARG A 30 -9.35 11.32 -4.25
CA ARG A 30 -9.77 10.79 -2.96
C ARG A 30 -8.70 9.94 -2.28
N ILE A 31 -7.50 9.91 -2.85
CA ILE A 31 -6.38 9.17 -2.31
C ILE A 31 -5.35 10.15 -1.78
N GLN A 32 -5.05 10.04 -0.50
CA GLN A 32 -3.97 10.82 0.11
C GLN A 32 -2.67 10.05 -0.02
N TYR A 33 -1.73 10.59 -0.79
CA TYR A 33 -0.40 10.00 -0.95
C TYR A 33 0.52 10.50 0.16
N PRO A 34 1.58 9.72 0.49
CA PRO A 34 2.52 10.13 1.53
C PRO A 34 3.15 11.49 1.23
N ASN A 35 3.16 12.36 2.21
CA ASN A 35 3.82 13.68 2.13
C ASN A 35 3.31 14.52 0.95
N ALA A 36 2.10 14.28 0.50
CA ALA A 36 1.51 15.08 -0.57
C ALA A 36 0.89 16.35 0.00
N PRO A 37 1.15 17.51 -0.63
CA PRO A 37 0.54 18.75 -0.19
C PRO A 37 -0.93 18.81 -0.59
N ASP A 38 -1.68 19.63 0.12
CA ASP A 38 -3.02 20.09 -0.27
C ASP A 38 -4.09 19.01 -0.44
N PHE A 39 -3.93 17.84 0.21
CA PHE A 39 -5.02 16.88 0.23
C PHE A 39 -6.16 17.39 1.10
N LYS A 40 -7.36 17.39 0.55
CA LYS A 40 -8.56 17.79 1.27
C LYS A 40 -9.43 16.57 1.50
N VAL A 41 -9.76 16.29 2.76
CA VAL A 41 -10.65 15.19 3.11
C VAL A 41 -12.03 15.45 2.49
N PRO A 42 -12.57 14.51 1.70
CA PRO A 42 -13.90 14.69 1.11
C PRO A 42 -14.98 14.87 2.18
N LYS A 43 -15.95 15.72 1.89
CA LYS A 43 -17.07 15.94 2.80
C LYS A 43 -18.01 14.76 2.87
N GLU A 44 -18.06 13.95 1.81
CA GLU A 44 -18.89 12.75 1.74
C GLU A 44 -18.22 11.73 0.83
N GLY A 45 -18.60 10.46 1.00
CA GLY A 45 -18.04 9.37 0.24
C GLY A 45 -16.78 8.80 0.84
N LEU A 46 -16.20 7.84 0.14
CA LEU A 46 -15.01 7.13 0.57
C LEU A 46 -13.74 7.93 0.26
N TRP A 47 -12.73 7.72 1.07
CA TRP A 47 -11.38 8.20 0.77
C TRP A 47 -10.38 7.26 1.41
N CYS A 48 -9.13 7.33 0.98
CA CYS A 48 -8.10 6.46 1.55
C CYS A 48 -6.76 7.17 1.62
N ARG A 49 -5.87 6.60 2.42
CA ARG A 49 -4.52 7.12 2.65
C ARG A 49 -3.52 6.00 2.44
N LEU A 50 -2.56 6.23 1.56
CA LEU A 50 -1.48 5.29 1.28
C LEU A 50 -0.30 5.56 2.20
N THR A 51 0.24 4.51 2.80
CA THR A 51 1.45 4.58 3.62
C THR A 51 2.34 3.38 3.26
N ASN A 52 3.63 3.61 3.22
CA ASN A 52 4.62 2.54 3.04
C ASN A 52 5.50 2.48 4.27
N THR A 53 5.56 1.32 4.90
CA THR A 53 6.39 1.11 6.08
C THR A 53 7.44 0.05 5.76
N GLY A 54 8.71 0.41 5.89
CA GLY A 54 9.80 -0.53 5.73
C GLY A 54 9.82 -1.55 6.86
N GLY A 55 10.21 -2.76 6.53
CA GLY A 55 10.39 -3.84 7.49
C GLY A 55 11.86 -4.21 7.62
N PRO A 56 12.16 -5.28 8.35
CA PRO A 56 13.54 -5.72 8.52
C PRO A 56 14.13 -6.22 7.23
N SER A 57 15.44 -6.04 7.09
CA SER A 57 16.21 -6.62 6.01
C SER A 57 16.86 -7.91 6.49
N TYR A 58 17.06 -8.86 5.60
CA TYR A 58 17.75 -10.08 5.93
C TYR A 58 18.58 -10.57 4.75
N LEU A 59 19.59 -11.36 5.09
CA LEU A 59 20.48 -11.96 4.12
C LEU A 59 19.76 -13.12 3.44
N SER A 60 19.68 -13.10 2.11
CA SER A 60 18.99 -14.14 1.36
C SER A 60 19.94 -15.14 0.69
N GLY A 61 21.24 -14.96 0.86
CA GLY A 61 22.25 -15.87 0.34
C GLY A 61 23.61 -15.62 0.97
N ILE A 62 24.50 -16.60 0.87
CA ILE A 62 25.87 -16.52 1.38
C ILE A 62 26.81 -16.50 0.18
N ALA A 63 27.52 -15.40 0.00
CA ALA A 63 28.49 -15.22 -1.07
C ALA A 63 29.41 -14.06 -0.71
N ASP A 64 30.45 -13.83 -1.53
CA ASP A 64 31.32 -12.66 -1.33
C ASP A 64 30.54 -11.35 -1.42
N ASN A 65 29.50 -11.30 -2.26
CA ASN A 65 28.55 -10.19 -2.33
C ASN A 65 27.18 -10.73 -1.97
N PRO A 66 26.83 -10.79 -0.68
CA PRO A 66 25.57 -11.39 -0.27
C PRO A 66 24.38 -10.56 -0.76
N CYS A 67 23.34 -11.27 -1.16
CA CYS A 67 22.06 -10.64 -1.53
C CYS A 67 21.32 -10.26 -0.28
N THR A 68 20.89 -9.02 -0.21
CA THR A 68 20.05 -8.54 0.89
C THR A 68 18.62 -8.42 0.40
N ARG A 69 17.72 -9.06 1.11
CA ARG A 69 16.30 -8.97 0.84
C ARG A 69 15.66 -8.01 1.84
N ARG A 70 14.95 -7.04 1.34
CA ARG A 70 14.25 -6.08 2.17
C ARG A 70 12.77 -6.38 2.15
N THR A 71 12.13 -6.19 3.28
CA THR A 71 10.69 -6.38 3.42
C THR A 71 10.03 -5.07 3.79
N GLY A 72 8.73 -5.02 3.60
CA GLY A 72 7.96 -3.86 4.00
C GLY A 72 6.47 -4.16 3.95
N ASN A 73 5.69 -3.15 4.20
CA ASN A 73 4.25 -3.26 4.24
C ASN A 73 3.63 -2.03 3.57
N ILE A 74 2.77 -2.30 2.59
CA ILE A 74 1.93 -1.27 1.99
C ILE A 74 0.66 -1.22 2.81
N MET A 75 0.34 -0.07 3.36
CA MET A 75 -0.90 0.09 4.11
C MET A 75 -1.77 1.13 3.43
N VAL A 76 -3.02 0.78 3.19
CA VAL A 76 -4.01 1.71 2.71
C VAL A 76 -5.11 1.80 3.76
N GLN A 77 -5.19 2.95 4.40
CA GLN A 77 -6.24 3.24 5.37
C GLN A 77 -7.46 3.73 4.60
N CYS A 78 -8.56 3.02 4.73
CA CYS A 78 -9.80 3.31 4.02
C CYS A 78 -10.82 3.88 4.98
N PHE A 79 -11.44 4.99 4.60
CA PHE A 79 -12.37 5.73 5.45
C PHE A 79 -13.71 5.92 4.76
N ALA A 80 -14.76 5.80 5.54
CA ALA A 80 -16.13 6.18 5.15
C ALA A 80 -16.72 7.06 6.22
N ARG A 81 -17.64 7.93 5.85
CA ARG A 81 -18.33 8.76 6.84
C ARG A 81 -19.21 7.89 7.73
N HIS A 82 -19.33 8.32 8.98
CA HIS A 82 -20.19 7.67 9.97
C HIS A 82 -21.63 7.61 9.46
N HIS A 83 -22.32 6.50 9.74
CA HIS A 83 -23.71 6.25 9.34
C HIS A 83 -23.95 6.07 7.85
N THR A 84 -22.92 5.82 7.03
CA THR A 84 -23.08 5.57 5.60
C THR A 84 -23.05 4.08 5.24
N GLY A 85 -22.90 3.20 6.24
CA GLY A 85 -22.82 1.76 6.03
C GLY A 85 -21.40 1.31 5.69
N GLU A 86 -21.21 -0.01 5.68
CA GLU A 86 -19.89 -0.60 5.48
C GLU A 86 -19.64 -1.14 4.08
N LYS A 87 -20.71 -1.37 3.29
CA LYS A 87 -20.59 -2.07 2.01
C LYS A 87 -19.57 -1.42 1.07
N GLY A 88 -19.67 -0.11 0.88
CA GLY A 88 -18.72 0.59 0.01
C GLY A 88 -17.28 0.47 0.49
N LEU A 89 -17.10 0.50 1.81
CA LEU A 89 -15.79 0.41 2.43
C LEU A 89 -15.19 -0.98 2.28
N THR A 90 -15.98 -2.04 2.49
CA THR A 90 -15.50 -3.41 2.30
C THR A 90 -15.23 -3.72 0.82
N GLU A 91 -16.05 -3.21 -0.08
CA GLU A 91 -15.82 -3.36 -1.52
C GLU A 91 -14.53 -2.64 -1.95
N LEU A 92 -14.27 -1.44 -1.42
CA LEU A 92 -13.01 -0.74 -1.68
C LEU A 92 -11.83 -1.53 -1.18
N SER A 93 -11.94 -2.10 0.02
CA SER A 93 -10.88 -2.93 0.61
C SER A 93 -10.60 -4.15 -0.26
N ASP A 94 -11.64 -4.84 -0.73
CA ASP A 94 -11.48 -5.98 -1.63
C ASP A 94 -10.81 -5.59 -2.94
N SER A 95 -11.20 -4.46 -3.50
CA SER A 95 -10.59 -3.95 -4.75
C SER A 95 -9.12 -3.64 -4.58
N LEU A 96 -8.75 -3.06 -3.44
CA LEU A 96 -7.34 -2.76 -3.13
C LEU A 96 -6.53 -4.05 -2.95
N LEU A 97 -7.09 -5.06 -2.27
CA LEU A 97 -6.43 -6.35 -2.15
C LEU A 97 -6.19 -6.96 -3.52
N GLN A 98 -7.19 -7.00 -4.39
CA GLN A 98 -7.04 -7.52 -5.75
C GLN A 98 -6.01 -6.75 -6.56
N HIS A 99 -5.90 -5.45 -6.34
CA HIS A 99 -4.96 -4.60 -7.08
C HIS A 99 -3.51 -4.83 -6.67
N PHE A 100 -3.25 -5.07 -5.40
CA PHE A 100 -1.89 -5.18 -4.87
C PHE A 100 -1.41 -6.60 -4.61
N GLU A 101 -2.30 -7.53 -4.23
CA GLU A 101 -1.86 -8.88 -3.90
C GLU A 101 -1.16 -9.54 -5.08
N TYR A 102 0.01 -10.11 -4.81
CA TYR A 102 0.82 -10.85 -5.78
C TYR A 102 1.28 -10.04 -7.00
N TYR A 103 1.11 -8.72 -6.95
CA TYR A 103 1.67 -7.84 -7.96
C TYR A 103 3.18 -7.83 -7.85
N SER A 104 3.87 -7.95 -8.98
CA SER A 104 5.31 -7.86 -9.01
C SER A 104 5.78 -6.98 -10.15
N THR A 105 6.84 -6.25 -9.91
CA THR A 105 7.49 -5.43 -10.93
C THR A 105 8.96 -5.34 -10.55
N ASP A 106 9.85 -5.58 -11.51
CA ASP A 106 11.28 -5.57 -11.30
C ASP A 106 11.66 -6.50 -10.14
N HIS A 107 12.25 -5.99 -9.07
CA HIS A 107 12.62 -6.78 -7.90
C HIS A 107 11.58 -6.72 -6.76
N LEU A 108 10.52 -5.95 -6.95
CA LEU A 108 9.44 -5.83 -5.96
C LEU A 108 8.43 -6.95 -6.16
N GLU A 109 8.14 -7.66 -5.09
CA GLU A 109 7.09 -8.67 -5.06
C GLU A 109 6.13 -8.36 -3.93
N CYS A 110 4.88 -8.08 -4.27
CA CYS A 110 3.83 -7.95 -3.28
C CYS A 110 3.31 -9.34 -2.94
N LEU A 111 3.09 -9.57 -1.66
CA LEU A 111 2.65 -10.85 -1.13
C LEU A 111 1.14 -10.82 -0.89
N GLN A 112 0.65 -11.74 -0.10
CA GLN A 112 -0.75 -11.73 0.30
C GLN A 112 -1.05 -10.54 1.19
N GLY A 113 -2.28 -10.08 1.18
CA GLY A 113 -2.71 -8.99 2.01
C GLY A 113 -3.86 -9.37 2.92
N GLN A 114 -4.28 -8.43 3.73
CA GLN A 114 -5.42 -8.60 4.62
C GLN A 114 -6.12 -7.26 4.81
N SER A 115 -7.41 -7.33 5.12
CA SER A 115 -8.21 -6.17 5.45
C SER A 115 -8.68 -6.32 6.89
N ILE A 116 -8.48 -5.28 7.68
CA ILE A 116 -8.78 -5.31 9.11
C ILE A 116 -9.68 -4.13 9.45
N PHE A 117 -10.78 -4.42 10.14
CA PHE A 117 -11.62 -3.37 10.70
C PHE A 117 -10.89 -2.71 11.87
N ILE A 118 -10.70 -1.41 11.78
CA ILE A 118 -9.97 -0.66 12.82
C ILE A 118 -10.93 -0.10 13.85
N GLY A 119 -12.08 0.42 13.42
CA GLY A 119 -13.05 0.99 14.33
C GLY A 119 -13.79 2.16 13.72
N GLN A 120 -14.50 2.85 14.56
CA GLN A 120 -15.22 4.05 14.17
C GLN A 120 -15.03 5.13 15.22
N ASP A 121 -14.99 6.36 14.77
CA ASP A 121 -14.98 7.53 15.64
C ASP A 121 -16.21 8.39 15.32
N ALA A 122 -16.22 9.67 15.76
CA ALA A 122 -17.35 10.54 15.53
C ALA A 122 -17.58 10.85 14.05
N ASP A 123 -16.54 10.80 13.23
CA ASP A 123 -16.58 11.23 11.83
C ASP A 123 -16.50 10.08 10.84
N PHE A 124 -15.69 9.05 11.13
CA PHE A 124 -15.34 8.03 10.16
C PHE A 124 -15.43 6.62 10.73
N ILE A 125 -15.69 5.67 9.84
CA ILE A 125 -15.45 4.26 10.04
C ILE A 125 -14.25 3.88 9.20
N GLN A 126 -13.35 3.04 9.71
CA GLN A 126 -12.05 2.78 9.10
C GLN A 126 -11.76 1.30 8.96
N TYR A 127 -11.29 0.91 7.77
CA TYR A 127 -10.63 -0.37 7.51
C TYR A 127 -9.21 -0.11 7.05
N ASN A 128 -8.27 -0.97 7.45
CA ASN A 128 -6.91 -0.93 6.93
C ASN A 128 -6.68 -2.13 6.01
N VAL A 129 -6.18 -1.86 4.81
CA VAL A 129 -5.70 -2.89 3.89
C VAL A 129 -4.18 -2.91 3.99
N SER A 130 -3.64 -4.08 4.27
CA SER A 130 -2.21 -4.26 4.54
C SER A 130 -1.67 -5.33 3.60
N ILE A 131 -0.66 -4.99 2.80
CA ILE A 131 -0.03 -5.92 1.85
C ILE A 131 1.46 -5.94 2.14
N GLY A 132 1.96 -7.09 2.56
CA GLY A 132 3.39 -7.27 2.74
C GLY A 132 4.10 -7.35 1.41
N TYR A 133 5.34 -6.92 1.34
CA TYR A 133 6.15 -7.05 0.13
C TYR A 133 7.60 -7.36 0.47
N LYS A 134 8.31 -7.83 -0.53
CA LYS A 134 9.76 -8.03 -0.45
C LYS A 134 10.41 -7.44 -1.69
N VAL A 135 11.64 -6.99 -1.50
CA VAL A 135 12.48 -6.48 -2.58
C VAL A 135 13.72 -7.36 -2.63
N ASN A 136 13.88 -8.02 -3.75
CA ASN A 136 15.00 -8.96 -3.95
C ASN A 136 16.23 -8.25 -4.51
#